data_62a4b1044fd0a991639e3db18550108d
#
_entry.id   62a4b1044fd0a991639e3db18550108d
#
_cell.length_a   1.000
_cell.length_b   1.000
_cell.length_c   1.000
_cell.angle_alpha   90.00
_cell.angle_beta   90.00
_cell.angle_gamma   90.00
#
_symmetry.space_group_name_H-M   'P 1'
#
loop_
_entity.id
_entity.type
_entity.pdbx_description
1 polymer ?
#
loop_
_entity_poly.entity_id
_entity_poly.type
_entity_poly.pdbx_seq_one_letter_code
_entity_poly.pdbx_strand_id
1 'polypeptide(L)'
;MRAWLRVADTFDDHFVLQITASGSEVRAAQLCLDPSAFLADSFALGRAAVLFSATLAPASYYKDLCGVPEARAVALRSPFPAGNQGLFCIGNVSTRYKDRDASLAIVAESLATMVRARCGNYLAFFPSYAYMEQAYAQFKEHCPEINCIKQENAMDEQQKAAFLAQFVPGPSQTLLGFAVMGGVFGEGVDLTGDRLIGVGIVGPGLPQVEPRQEQLRDYFEQTRGSGFDYAYRYPGMNKVLQAAGRVIRTPRDKGVVLLIDSRFAMPDYRRLMPPHWSHLKMIYDTEKLERELWRFWEE
;
A
#
# COMPACT_ATOMS: atom_id res chain seq x y z
N MET A 1 26.55 20.40 -3.27
CA MET A 1 27.23 20.77 -4.53
C MET A 1 27.93 19.57 -5.22
N ARG A 2 28.90 18.86 -4.61
CA ARG A 2 29.61 17.72 -5.29
C ARG A 2 28.70 16.59 -5.78
N ALA A 3 27.63 16.23 -5.05
CA ALA A 3 26.69 15.21 -5.49
C ALA A 3 25.87 15.67 -6.70
N TRP A 4 25.44 16.94 -6.71
CA TRP A 4 24.76 17.56 -7.84
C TRP A 4 25.59 17.52 -9.13
N LEU A 5 26.86 17.91 -9.03
CA LEU A 5 27.75 17.92 -10.20
C LEU A 5 27.97 16.52 -10.77
N ARG A 6 28.14 15.50 -9.89
CA ARG A 6 28.27 14.11 -10.35
C ARG A 6 27.04 13.60 -11.11
N VAL A 7 25.84 14.00 -10.68
CA VAL A 7 24.63 13.65 -11.42
C VAL A 7 24.52 14.46 -12.71
N ALA A 8 24.97 15.73 -12.71
CA ALA A 8 25.00 16.55 -13.91
C ALA A 8 25.92 15.99 -15.00
N ASP A 9 27.03 15.33 -14.62
CA ASP A 9 27.94 14.66 -15.54
C ASP A 9 27.32 13.43 -16.23
N THR A 10 26.26 12.86 -15.65
CA THR A 10 25.52 11.70 -16.17
C THR A 10 24.12 12.05 -16.69
N PHE A 11 23.81 13.36 -16.77
CA PHE A 11 22.49 13.84 -17.15
C PHE A 11 22.25 13.60 -18.65
N ASP A 12 21.22 12.83 -18.97
CA ASP A 12 20.80 12.48 -20.32
C ASP A 12 19.25 12.48 -20.44
N ASP A 13 18.71 11.87 -21.46
CA ASP A 13 17.27 11.79 -21.73
C ASP A 13 16.47 11.00 -20.66
N HIS A 14 17.13 10.27 -19.75
CA HIS A 14 16.51 9.59 -18.62
C HIS A 14 16.27 10.52 -17.43
N PHE A 15 16.72 11.78 -17.51
CA PHE A 15 16.57 12.76 -16.44
C PHE A 15 15.71 13.95 -16.88
N VAL A 16 15.14 14.62 -15.88
CA VAL A 16 14.55 15.95 -16.05
C VAL A 16 15.08 16.90 -14.98
N LEU A 17 15.22 18.17 -15.36
CA LEU A 17 15.53 19.25 -14.43
C LEU A 17 14.23 19.90 -13.99
N GLN A 18 13.86 19.71 -12.73
CA GLN A 18 12.71 20.39 -12.13
C GLN A 18 13.16 21.65 -11.42
N ILE A 19 12.61 22.80 -11.81
CA ILE A 19 12.83 24.08 -11.13
C ILE A 19 11.52 24.54 -10.51
N THR A 20 11.55 24.80 -9.22
CA THR A 20 10.43 25.35 -8.48
C THR A 20 10.83 26.68 -7.85
N ALA A 21 9.98 27.70 -7.96
CA ALA A 21 10.18 28.99 -7.33
C ALA A 21 9.05 29.25 -6.33
N SER A 22 9.41 29.70 -5.12
CA SER A 22 8.47 30.06 -4.08
C SER A 22 8.99 31.32 -3.35
N GLY A 23 8.40 32.47 -3.65
CA GLY A 23 8.92 33.75 -3.18
C GLY A 23 10.33 34.01 -3.68
N SER A 24 11.29 34.19 -2.77
CA SER A 24 12.72 34.38 -3.10
C SER A 24 13.51 33.07 -3.17
N GLU A 25 12.90 31.95 -2.85
CA GLU A 25 13.56 30.62 -2.89
C GLU A 25 13.38 29.96 -4.25
N VAL A 26 14.49 29.53 -4.86
CA VAL A 26 14.48 28.73 -6.08
C VAL A 26 15.13 27.39 -5.76
N ARG A 27 14.40 26.31 -6.04
CA ARG A 27 14.90 24.93 -5.94
C ARG A 27 15.06 24.34 -7.33
N ALA A 28 16.23 23.76 -7.59
CA ALA A 28 16.47 22.94 -8.76
C ALA A 28 16.74 21.50 -8.31
N ALA A 29 16.04 20.54 -8.93
CA ALA A 29 16.21 19.12 -8.67
C ALA A 29 16.44 18.37 -9.99
N GLN A 30 17.48 17.55 -10.04
CA GLN A 30 17.72 16.58 -11.10
C GLN A 30 16.96 15.31 -10.73
N LEU A 31 15.99 14.92 -11.54
CA LEU A 31 15.16 13.73 -11.31
C LEU A 31 15.50 12.69 -12.37
N CYS A 32 16.00 11.54 -11.94
CA CYS A 32 16.11 10.36 -12.76
C CYS A 32 14.72 9.75 -12.92
N LEU A 33 14.20 9.68 -14.14
CA LEU A 33 12.92 9.06 -14.47
C LEU A 33 13.09 7.56 -14.73
N ASP A 34 14.19 7.16 -15.38
CA ASP A 34 14.51 5.76 -15.67
C ASP A 34 15.96 5.43 -15.24
N PRO A 35 16.16 4.69 -14.17
CA PRO A 35 17.49 4.32 -13.69
C PRO A 35 18.07 3.10 -14.41
N SER A 36 17.37 2.51 -15.37
CA SER A 36 17.65 1.18 -15.91
C SER A 36 19.07 1.03 -16.48
N ALA A 37 19.55 2.01 -17.26
CA ALA A 37 20.91 1.97 -17.83
C ALA A 37 22.00 1.98 -16.73
N PHE A 38 21.85 2.86 -15.73
CA PHE A 38 22.82 2.99 -14.64
C PHE A 38 22.85 1.76 -13.73
N LEU A 39 21.67 1.15 -13.50
CA LEU A 39 21.58 -0.08 -12.71
C LEU A 39 22.16 -1.28 -13.49
N ALA A 40 21.89 -1.39 -14.79
CA ALA A 40 22.48 -2.42 -15.65
C ALA A 40 24.02 -2.36 -15.62
N ASP A 41 24.60 -1.17 -15.79
CA ASP A 41 26.05 -0.96 -15.69
C ASP A 41 26.59 -1.37 -14.31
N SER A 42 25.88 -0.99 -13.25
CA SER A 42 26.26 -1.36 -11.89
C SER A 42 26.23 -2.87 -11.66
N PHE A 43 25.23 -3.59 -12.19
CA PHE A 43 25.17 -5.05 -12.10
C PHE A 43 26.26 -5.73 -12.93
N ALA A 44 26.66 -5.15 -14.06
CA ALA A 44 27.73 -5.67 -14.92
C ALA A 44 29.10 -5.68 -14.24
N LEU A 45 29.33 -4.88 -13.19
CA LEU A 45 30.54 -4.90 -12.39
C LEU A 45 30.65 -6.16 -11.52
N GLY A 46 29.53 -6.82 -11.22
CA GLY A 46 29.49 -8.02 -10.41
C GLY A 46 29.49 -9.30 -11.25
N ARG A 47 29.90 -10.41 -10.64
CA ARG A 47 29.79 -11.75 -11.28
C ARG A 47 28.32 -12.19 -11.38
N ALA A 48 27.49 -11.79 -10.41
CA ALA A 48 26.06 -12.07 -10.34
C ALA A 48 25.38 -11.06 -9.40
N ALA A 49 24.09 -10.81 -9.66
CA ALA A 49 23.25 -10.01 -8.78
C ALA A 49 21.97 -10.79 -8.47
N VAL A 50 21.52 -10.77 -7.22
CA VAL A 50 20.27 -11.38 -6.78
C VAL A 50 19.43 -10.30 -6.12
N LEU A 51 18.27 -10.02 -6.72
CA LEU A 51 17.27 -9.09 -6.19
C LEU A 51 16.12 -9.89 -5.59
N PHE A 52 15.73 -9.59 -4.37
CA PHE A 52 14.63 -10.29 -3.72
C PHE A 52 13.77 -9.34 -2.88
N SER A 53 12.47 -9.58 -2.91
CA SER A 53 11.49 -8.92 -2.04
C SER A 53 10.21 -9.76 -2.03
N ALA A 54 9.36 -9.52 -1.04
CA ALA A 54 8.02 -10.09 -1.00
C ALA A 54 7.08 -9.47 -2.05
N THR A 55 7.41 -8.32 -2.62
CA THR A 55 6.55 -7.51 -3.48
C THR A 55 7.19 -7.15 -4.84
N LEU A 56 8.09 -7.99 -5.39
CA LEU A 56 8.63 -7.81 -6.75
C LEU A 56 7.62 -8.27 -7.83
N ALA A 57 6.43 -7.70 -7.80
CA ALA A 57 5.38 -8.00 -8.75
C ALA A 57 4.82 -6.69 -9.38
N PRO A 58 4.64 -6.66 -10.72
CA PRO A 58 5.01 -7.70 -11.69
C PRO A 58 6.53 -7.74 -11.94
N ALA A 59 7.08 -8.92 -12.18
CA ALA A 59 8.52 -9.09 -12.39
C ALA A 59 9.05 -8.29 -13.60
N SER A 60 8.25 -8.11 -14.66
CA SER A 60 8.60 -7.31 -15.83
C SER A 60 8.92 -5.87 -15.44
N TYR A 61 8.09 -5.23 -14.62
CA TYR A 61 8.30 -3.86 -14.14
C TYR A 61 9.67 -3.69 -13.47
N TYR A 62 10.04 -4.60 -12.58
CA TYR A 62 11.34 -4.52 -11.89
C TYR A 62 12.51 -4.86 -12.80
N LYS A 63 12.35 -5.82 -13.71
CA LYS A 63 13.38 -6.12 -14.71
C LYS A 63 13.67 -4.90 -15.59
N ASP A 64 12.61 -4.22 -16.02
CA ASP A 64 12.71 -3.02 -16.84
C ASP A 64 13.41 -1.88 -16.08
N LEU A 65 12.95 -1.56 -14.86
CA LEU A 65 13.57 -0.52 -14.05
C LEU A 65 15.01 -0.81 -13.64
N CYS A 66 15.36 -2.08 -13.51
CA CYS A 66 16.74 -2.51 -13.20
C CYS A 66 17.62 -2.66 -14.44
N GLY A 67 17.09 -2.48 -15.66
CA GLY A 67 17.83 -2.65 -16.91
C GLY A 67 18.32 -4.07 -17.17
N VAL A 68 17.58 -5.08 -16.67
CA VAL A 68 17.95 -6.51 -16.77
C VAL A 68 16.79 -7.34 -17.33
N PRO A 69 16.29 -7.05 -18.57
CA PRO A 69 15.11 -7.69 -19.12
C PRO A 69 15.24 -9.22 -19.21
N GLU A 70 16.46 -9.71 -19.44
CA GLU A 70 16.76 -11.15 -19.57
C GLU A 70 16.95 -11.86 -18.21
N ALA A 71 16.89 -11.12 -17.09
CA ALA A 71 17.07 -11.73 -15.78
C ALA A 71 16.02 -12.80 -15.50
N ARG A 72 16.43 -13.91 -14.91
CA ARG A 72 15.50 -14.96 -14.49
C ARG A 72 14.71 -14.51 -13.29
N ALA A 73 13.37 -14.55 -13.37
CA ALA A 73 12.49 -14.34 -12.24
C ALA A 73 12.05 -15.67 -11.65
N VAL A 74 12.04 -15.76 -10.33
CA VAL A 74 11.57 -16.93 -9.57
C VAL A 74 10.54 -16.44 -8.56
N ALA A 75 9.33 -17.02 -8.62
CA ALA A 75 8.29 -16.79 -7.62
C ALA A 75 8.23 -18.01 -6.69
N LEU A 76 8.49 -17.79 -5.42
CA LEU A 76 8.35 -18.82 -4.39
C LEU A 76 6.92 -18.82 -3.85
N ARG A 77 6.44 -20.00 -3.44
CA ARG A 77 5.14 -20.11 -2.77
C ARG A 77 5.21 -19.44 -1.40
N SER A 78 4.09 -18.84 -0.97
CA SER A 78 3.97 -18.34 0.39
C SER A 78 4.22 -19.48 1.39
N PRO A 79 5.06 -19.28 2.42
CA PRO A 79 5.26 -20.26 3.48
C PRO A 79 4.09 -20.31 4.46
N PHE A 80 3.13 -19.38 4.35
CA PHE A 80 2.01 -19.24 5.27
C PHE A 80 0.79 -20.00 4.75
N PRO A 81 0.05 -20.72 5.63
CA PRO A 81 -1.18 -21.40 5.24
C PRO A 81 -2.22 -20.40 4.73
N ALA A 82 -2.81 -20.68 3.55
CA ALA A 82 -3.81 -19.78 2.97
C ALA A 82 -5.07 -19.64 3.84
N GLY A 83 -5.45 -20.68 4.57
CA GLY A 83 -6.58 -20.66 5.52
C GLY A 83 -6.38 -19.71 6.71
N ASN A 84 -5.15 -19.30 7.00
CA ASN A 84 -4.88 -18.36 8.07
C ASN A 84 -5.10 -16.90 7.67
N GLN A 85 -5.32 -16.61 6.39
CA GLN A 85 -5.56 -15.27 5.87
C GLN A 85 -6.95 -15.15 5.27
N GLY A 86 -7.86 -14.47 5.96
CA GLY A 86 -9.15 -14.06 5.40
C GLY A 86 -8.95 -12.90 4.42
N LEU A 87 -9.26 -13.09 3.15
CA LEU A 87 -9.14 -12.07 2.12
C LEU A 87 -10.50 -11.70 1.57
N PHE A 88 -10.88 -10.44 1.76
CA PHE A 88 -12.18 -9.91 1.34
C PHE A 88 -12.02 -8.63 0.53
N CYS A 89 -12.87 -8.41 -0.45
CA CYS A 89 -12.87 -7.20 -1.26
C CYS A 89 -14.28 -6.65 -1.43
N ILE A 90 -14.52 -5.42 -0.95
CA ILE A 90 -15.73 -4.65 -1.24
C ILE A 90 -15.53 -4.03 -2.63
N GLY A 91 -16.12 -4.67 -3.64
CA GLY A 91 -15.87 -4.35 -5.05
C GLY A 91 -16.87 -3.39 -5.69
N ASN A 92 -17.86 -2.89 -4.96
CA ASN A 92 -18.92 -2.02 -5.45
C ASN A 92 -18.84 -0.58 -4.94
N VAL A 93 -17.75 -0.19 -4.28
CA VAL A 93 -17.51 1.17 -3.80
C VAL A 93 -16.33 1.81 -4.54
N SER A 94 -16.49 3.07 -4.94
CA SER A 94 -15.39 3.85 -5.54
C SER A 94 -14.80 4.81 -4.51
N THR A 95 -13.48 4.68 -4.25
CA THR A 95 -12.74 5.60 -3.39
C THR A 95 -11.91 6.62 -4.20
N ARG A 96 -12.27 6.84 -5.47
CA ARG A 96 -11.65 7.88 -6.30
C ARG A 96 -11.94 9.24 -5.70
N TYR A 97 -11.04 10.18 -5.93
CA TYR A 97 -11.12 11.52 -5.32
C TYR A 97 -12.51 12.15 -5.38
N LYS A 98 -13.16 12.09 -6.54
CA LYS A 98 -14.50 12.65 -6.76
C LYS A 98 -15.64 11.89 -6.06
N ASP A 99 -15.41 10.64 -5.65
CA ASP A 99 -16.43 9.75 -5.10
C ASP A 99 -16.24 9.54 -3.57
N ARG A 100 -15.24 10.20 -2.97
CA ARG A 100 -14.83 9.95 -1.56
C ARG A 100 -15.95 10.24 -0.58
N ASP A 101 -16.62 11.38 -0.71
CA ASP A 101 -17.68 11.76 0.22
C ASP A 101 -18.82 10.74 0.20
N ALA A 102 -19.21 10.26 -0.99
CA ALA A 102 -20.25 9.23 -1.14
C ALA A 102 -19.80 7.85 -0.63
N SER A 103 -18.51 7.59 -0.53
CA SER A 103 -17.96 6.31 -0.08
C SER A 103 -17.80 6.21 1.44
N LEU A 104 -17.80 7.33 2.18
CA LEU A 104 -17.48 7.37 3.62
C LEU A 104 -18.36 6.43 4.45
N ALA A 105 -19.67 6.43 4.23
CA ALA A 105 -20.60 5.58 4.98
C ALA A 105 -20.30 4.09 4.78
N ILE A 106 -20.09 3.66 3.53
CA ILE A 106 -19.79 2.25 3.21
C ILE A 106 -18.42 1.84 3.75
N VAL A 107 -17.42 2.74 3.68
CA VAL A 107 -16.09 2.50 4.25
C VAL A 107 -16.18 2.33 5.76
N ALA A 108 -16.88 3.23 6.46
CA ALA A 108 -17.05 3.15 7.91
C ALA A 108 -17.78 1.87 8.33
N GLU A 109 -18.88 1.52 7.66
CA GLU A 109 -19.64 0.31 7.91
C GLU A 109 -18.84 -0.96 7.64
N SER A 110 -18.09 -1.02 6.53
CA SER A 110 -17.24 -2.17 6.22
C SER A 110 -16.12 -2.37 7.26
N LEU A 111 -15.50 -1.29 7.73
CA LEU A 111 -14.51 -1.34 8.80
C LEU A 111 -15.15 -1.75 10.13
N ALA A 112 -16.36 -1.24 10.44
CA ALA A 112 -17.12 -1.63 11.64
C ALA A 112 -17.42 -3.13 11.65
N THR A 113 -17.92 -3.66 10.53
CA THR A 113 -18.20 -5.09 10.36
C THR A 113 -16.94 -5.92 10.57
N MET A 114 -15.78 -5.48 10.03
CA MET A 114 -14.51 -6.17 10.20
C MET A 114 -14.08 -6.23 11.68
N VAL A 115 -14.14 -5.09 12.40
CA VAL A 115 -13.62 -5.01 13.77
C VAL A 115 -14.57 -5.59 14.82
N ARG A 116 -15.87 -5.70 14.52
CA ARG A 116 -16.86 -6.36 15.38
C ARG A 116 -16.83 -7.88 15.28
N ALA A 117 -16.30 -8.43 14.19
CA ALA A 117 -16.25 -9.88 13.98
C ALA A 117 -15.32 -10.60 15.00
N ARG A 118 -14.30 -9.92 15.51
CA ARG A 118 -13.39 -10.46 16.55
C ARG A 118 -12.75 -9.32 17.34
N CYS A 119 -12.72 -9.45 18.66
CA CYS A 119 -11.94 -8.54 19.51
C CYS A 119 -10.45 -8.66 19.19
N GLY A 120 -9.79 -7.52 18.95
CA GLY A 120 -8.39 -7.48 18.56
C GLY A 120 -7.95 -6.11 18.06
N ASN A 121 -6.73 -6.04 17.55
CA ASN A 121 -6.16 -4.81 17.01
C ASN A 121 -6.20 -4.82 15.48
N TYR A 122 -6.58 -3.69 14.92
CA TYR A 122 -6.77 -3.49 13.48
C TYR A 122 -6.12 -2.18 13.01
N LEU A 123 -5.67 -2.14 11.75
CA LEU A 123 -5.23 -0.92 11.07
C LEU A 123 -6.07 -0.68 9.82
N ALA A 124 -6.50 0.56 9.61
CA ALA A 124 -7.13 1.00 8.38
C ALA A 124 -6.20 1.97 7.64
N PHE A 125 -5.82 1.61 6.40
CA PHE A 125 -4.92 2.40 5.56
C PHE A 125 -5.68 3.19 4.51
N PHE A 126 -5.38 4.48 4.43
CA PHE A 126 -6.04 5.43 3.52
C PHE A 126 -5.03 6.07 2.54
N PRO A 127 -5.47 6.52 1.37
CA PRO A 127 -4.58 7.12 0.37
C PRO A 127 -4.13 8.55 0.68
N SER A 128 -4.75 9.21 1.66
CA SER A 128 -4.39 10.59 2.07
C SER A 128 -4.90 10.91 3.47
N TYR A 129 -4.26 11.88 4.12
CA TYR A 129 -4.69 12.39 5.43
C TYR A 129 -6.12 12.93 5.41
N ALA A 130 -6.47 13.76 4.43
CA ALA A 130 -7.81 14.35 4.35
C ALA A 130 -8.92 13.29 4.31
N TYR A 131 -8.75 12.23 3.52
CA TYR A 131 -9.74 11.15 3.44
C TYR A 131 -9.74 10.29 4.71
N MET A 132 -8.57 10.05 5.30
CA MET A 132 -8.46 9.36 6.60
C MET A 132 -9.21 10.11 7.70
N GLU A 133 -9.05 11.44 7.80
CA GLU A 133 -9.72 12.28 8.79
C GLU A 133 -11.24 12.24 8.66
N GLN A 134 -11.74 12.35 7.43
CA GLN A 134 -13.18 12.22 7.16
C GLN A 134 -13.72 10.85 7.56
N ALA A 135 -13.02 9.78 7.17
CA ALA A 135 -13.39 8.42 7.50
C ALA A 135 -13.31 8.13 9.01
N TYR A 136 -12.30 8.67 9.70
CA TYR A 136 -12.17 8.58 11.15
C TYR A 136 -13.34 9.26 11.87
N ALA A 137 -13.71 10.47 11.47
CA ALA A 137 -14.85 11.19 12.05
C ALA A 137 -16.16 10.41 11.83
N GLN A 138 -16.40 9.95 10.59
CA GLN A 138 -17.58 9.16 10.25
C GLN A 138 -17.63 7.83 11.03
N PHE A 139 -16.47 7.15 11.19
CA PHE A 139 -16.40 5.90 11.94
C PHE A 139 -16.68 6.11 13.43
N LYS A 140 -16.13 7.15 14.05
CA LYS A 140 -16.39 7.47 15.47
C LYS A 140 -17.83 7.81 15.77
N GLU A 141 -18.50 8.47 14.83
CA GLU A 141 -19.94 8.75 14.94
C GLU A 141 -20.76 7.45 14.84
N HIS A 142 -20.37 6.56 13.93
CA HIS A 142 -21.08 5.31 13.68
C HIS A 142 -20.79 4.22 14.73
N CYS A 143 -19.59 4.19 15.31
CA CYS A 143 -19.12 3.17 16.24
C CYS A 143 -18.44 3.79 17.48
N PRO A 144 -19.20 4.54 18.32
CA PRO A 144 -18.63 5.21 19.48
C PRO A 144 -18.06 4.22 20.54
N GLU A 145 -18.48 2.97 20.50
CA GLU A 145 -18.03 1.91 21.39
C GLU A 145 -16.63 1.34 21.04
N ILE A 146 -16.14 1.58 19.83
CA ILE A 146 -14.84 1.07 19.39
C ILE A 146 -13.74 2.09 19.69
N ASN A 147 -12.67 1.63 20.35
CA ASN A 147 -11.51 2.46 20.57
C ASN A 147 -10.79 2.75 19.23
N CYS A 148 -10.59 4.02 18.96
CA CYS A 148 -9.95 4.47 17.73
C CYS A 148 -8.80 5.41 18.01
N ILE A 149 -7.70 5.21 17.29
CA ILE A 149 -6.56 6.12 17.23
C ILE A 149 -6.26 6.45 15.77
N LYS A 150 -5.64 7.60 15.51
CA LYS A 150 -5.26 7.99 14.17
C LYS A 150 -3.83 8.49 14.10
N GLN A 151 -3.23 8.33 12.95
CA GLN A 151 -1.95 8.90 12.61
C GLN A 151 -2.08 10.43 12.50
N GLU A 152 -1.27 11.16 13.25
CA GLU A 152 -1.14 12.60 13.08
C GLU A 152 -0.14 12.94 11.97
N ASN A 153 -0.30 14.13 11.36
CA ASN A 153 0.66 14.59 10.37
C ASN A 153 1.99 14.94 11.03
N ALA A 154 3.11 14.61 10.37
CA ALA A 154 4.46 14.92 10.81
C ALA A 154 4.83 14.40 12.22
N MET A 155 4.35 13.19 12.60
CA MET A 155 4.72 12.55 13.86
C MET A 155 6.25 12.36 13.96
N ASP A 156 6.81 12.71 15.11
CA ASP A 156 8.19 12.36 15.47
C ASP A 156 8.32 10.88 15.87
N GLU A 157 9.55 10.41 16.11
CA GLU A 157 9.80 9.01 16.46
C GLU A 157 9.15 8.59 17.79
N GLN A 158 9.05 9.50 18.74
CA GLN A 158 8.42 9.24 20.04
C GLN A 158 6.90 9.09 19.89
N GLN A 159 6.26 9.94 19.11
CA GLN A 159 4.84 9.87 18.80
C GLN A 159 4.49 8.59 18.02
N LYS A 160 5.33 8.19 17.05
CA LYS A 160 5.19 6.92 16.33
C LYS A 160 5.28 5.73 17.28
N ALA A 161 6.27 5.71 18.17
CA ALA A 161 6.43 4.67 19.17
C ALA A 161 5.21 4.61 20.11
N ALA A 162 4.70 5.75 20.56
CA ALA A 162 3.51 5.83 21.41
C ALA A 162 2.24 5.32 20.69
N PHE A 163 2.08 5.62 19.40
CA PHE A 163 0.99 5.07 18.58
C PHE A 163 1.07 3.53 18.50
N LEU A 164 2.24 2.99 18.21
CA LEU A 164 2.45 1.54 18.09
C LEU A 164 2.37 0.79 19.42
N ALA A 165 2.70 1.44 20.53
CA ALA A 165 2.61 0.86 21.88
C ALA A 165 1.16 0.56 22.29
N GLN A 166 0.16 1.18 21.66
CA GLN A 166 -1.25 0.90 21.93
C GLN A 166 -1.72 -0.45 21.35
N PHE A 167 -1.01 -1.01 20.38
CA PHE A 167 -1.30 -2.32 19.82
C PHE A 167 -0.71 -3.42 20.71
N VAL A 168 -1.38 -3.69 21.82
CA VAL A 168 -0.96 -4.71 22.79
C VAL A 168 -1.42 -6.10 22.36
N PRO A 169 -0.69 -7.19 22.68
CA PRO A 169 -1.15 -8.54 22.42
C PRO A 169 -2.34 -8.92 23.32
N GLY A 170 -3.30 -9.67 22.76
CA GLY A 170 -4.46 -10.17 23.50
C GLY A 170 -5.32 -9.06 24.14
N PRO A 171 -5.71 -8.00 23.42
CA PRO A 171 -6.42 -6.86 24.01
C PRO A 171 -7.81 -7.30 24.51
N SER A 172 -8.26 -6.69 25.61
CA SER A 172 -9.61 -6.90 26.16
C SER A 172 -10.70 -6.12 25.41
N GLN A 173 -10.30 -5.13 24.62
CA GLN A 173 -11.18 -4.29 23.80
C GLN A 173 -10.57 -4.11 22.42
N THR A 174 -11.44 -4.01 21.42
CA THR A 174 -11.02 -3.77 20.03
C THR A 174 -10.40 -2.38 19.87
N LEU A 175 -9.26 -2.33 19.19
CA LEU A 175 -8.57 -1.10 18.79
C LEU A 175 -8.52 -1.02 17.27
N LEU A 176 -8.95 0.11 16.70
CA LEU A 176 -8.77 0.43 15.28
C LEU A 176 -7.86 1.65 15.11
N GLY A 177 -6.68 1.44 14.54
CA GLY A 177 -5.79 2.53 14.12
C GLY A 177 -6.07 2.98 12.70
N PHE A 178 -6.10 4.29 12.47
CA PHE A 178 -6.22 4.89 11.15
C PHE A 178 -4.86 5.43 10.71
N ALA A 179 -4.39 5.06 9.53
CA ALA A 179 -3.08 5.45 9.02
C ALA A 179 -3.11 5.77 7.52
N VAL A 180 -2.11 6.51 7.04
CA VAL A 180 -1.95 6.81 5.62
C VAL A 180 -1.04 5.78 4.97
N MET A 181 -1.47 5.26 3.82
CA MET A 181 -0.73 4.26 3.05
C MET A 181 0.57 4.82 2.48
N GLY A 182 1.67 4.07 2.63
CA GLY A 182 3.00 4.55 2.22
C GLY A 182 3.60 5.62 3.14
N GLY A 183 2.93 5.94 4.25
CA GLY A 183 3.48 6.75 5.34
C GLY A 183 4.34 5.90 6.30
N VAL A 184 4.72 6.51 7.41
CA VAL A 184 5.62 5.92 8.43
C VAL A 184 5.12 4.59 9.02
N PHE A 185 3.83 4.30 8.94
CA PHE A 185 3.24 3.02 9.35
C PHE A 185 3.06 2.03 8.19
N GLY A 186 3.30 2.45 6.96
CA GLY A 186 3.38 1.58 5.78
C GLY A 186 4.66 0.76 5.73
N GLU A 187 5.75 1.24 6.34
CA GLU A 187 7.05 0.59 6.37
C GLU A 187 7.60 0.55 7.81
N GLY A 188 8.39 -0.48 8.15
CA GLY A 188 9.07 -0.56 9.45
C GLY A 188 8.22 -0.88 10.68
N VAL A 189 6.90 -1.09 10.56
CA VAL A 189 6.04 -1.47 11.67
C VAL A 189 6.09 -2.98 11.88
N ASP A 190 6.45 -3.41 13.07
CA ASP A 190 6.49 -4.83 13.46
C ASP A 190 5.46 -5.11 14.56
N LEU A 191 4.23 -5.42 14.13
CA LEU A 191 3.12 -5.83 14.99
C LEU A 191 2.85 -7.33 14.75
N THR A 192 3.67 -8.19 15.37
CA THR A 192 3.58 -9.64 15.22
C THR A 192 2.48 -10.25 16.08
N GLY A 193 1.91 -11.38 15.63
CA GLY A 193 0.89 -12.14 16.35
C GLY A 193 -0.38 -11.31 16.61
N ASP A 194 -0.91 -11.43 17.82
CA ASP A 194 -2.16 -10.77 18.23
C ASP A 194 -2.08 -9.23 18.34
N ARG A 195 -0.88 -8.67 18.13
CA ARG A 195 -0.74 -7.20 18.07
C ARG A 195 -1.39 -6.59 16.82
N LEU A 196 -1.63 -7.39 15.77
CA LEU A 196 -2.38 -6.95 14.58
C LEU A 196 -3.05 -8.14 13.92
N ILE A 197 -4.37 -8.24 14.05
CA ILE A 197 -5.15 -9.35 13.49
C ILE A 197 -5.95 -8.97 12.23
N GLY A 198 -5.93 -7.70 11.83
CA GLY A 198 -6.59 -7.33 10.59
C GLY A 198 -6.19 -5.97 10.06
N VAL A 199 -6.27 -5.83 8.73
CA VAL A 199 -6.08 -4.56 8.05
C VAL A 199 -7.22 -4.28 7.07
N GLY A 200 -7.72 -3.03 7.09
CA GLY A 200 -8.57 -2.46 6.07
C GLY A 200 -7.74 -1.59 5.13
N ILE A 201 -7.85 -1.79 3.83
CA ILE A 201 -7.11 -1.04 2.82
C ILE A 201 -8.09 -0.31 1.91
N VAL A 202 -8.14 1.00 2.05
CA VAL A 202 -9.09 1.87 1.35
C VAL A 202 -8.42 2.46 0.12
N GLY A 203 -8.79 1.93 -1.05
CA GLY A 203 -8.22 2.29 -2.34
C GLY A 203 -6.85 1.67 -2.64
N PRO A 204 -6.43 1.71 -3.91
CA PRO A 204 -5.22 1.03 -4.38
C PRO A 204 -3.90 1.78 -4.14
N GLY A 205 -3.86 2.72 -3.19
CA GLY A 205 -2.63 3.38 -2.77
C GLY A 205 -1.90 4.21 -3.82
N LEU A 206 -2.61 4.64 -4.87
CA LEU A 206 -1.99 5.41 -5.96
C LEU A 206 -1.27 6.64 -5.42
N PRO A 207 -0.07 6.96 -5.91
CA PRO A 207 0.60 8.23 -5.64
C PRO A 207 -0.31 9.42 -5.93
N GLN A 208 -0.06 10.55 -5.27
CA GLN A 208 -0.76 11.80 -5.57
C GLN A 208 -0.39 12.30 -6.96
N VAL A 209 -1.33 12.99 -7.60
CA VAL A 209 -1.06 13.65 -8.88
C VAL A 209 -0.24 14.90 -8.62
N GLU A 210 1.04 14.84 -8.96
CA GLU A 210 2.03 15.90 -8.79
C GLU A 210 2.84 16.06 -10.09
N PRO A 211 3.44 17.22 -10.35
CA PRO A 211 4.22 17.44 -11.58
C PRO A 211 5.28 16.37 -11.84
N ARG A 212 5.98 15.92 -10.78
CA ARG A 212 6.96 14.84 -10.86
C ARG A 212 6.34 13.53 -11.31
N GLN A 213 5.17 13.20 -10.77
CA GLN A 213 4.48 11.95 -11.05
C GLN A 213 3.93 11.93 -12.49
N GLU A 214 3.48 13.09 -12.97
CA GLU A 214 3.03 13.25 -14.34
C GLU A 214 4.21 13.17 -15.33
N GLN A 215 5.36 13.76 -15.01
CA GLN A 215 6.57 13.61 -15.83
C GLN A 215 6.98 12.12 -15.95
N LEU A 216 6.92 11.38 -14.85
CA LEU A 216 7.20 9.94 -14.85
C LEU A 216 6.20 9.17 -15.73
N ARG A 217 4.90 9.52 -15.62
CA ARG A 217 3.86 8.94 -16.47
C ARG A 217 4.13 9.21 -17.94
N ASP A 218 4.40 10.45 -18.29
CA ASP A 218 4.59 10.86 -19.69
C ASP A 218 5.85 10.22 -20.29
N TYR A 219 6.92 10.10 -19.50
CA TYR A 219 8.14 9.42 -19.92
C TYR A 219 7.87 7.94 -20.24
N PHE A 220 7.23 7.18 -19.31
CA PHE A 220 6.94 5.77 -19.54
C PHE A 220 5.80 5.53 -20.53
N GLU A 221 4.94 6.50 -20.78
CA GLU A 221 3.98 6.43 -21.87
C GLU A 221 4.70 6.49 -23.24
N GLN A 222 5.65 7.43 -23.39
CA GLN A 222 6.42 7.58 -24.63
C GLN A 222 7.38 6.42 -24.87
N THR A 223 8.04 5.92 -23.84
CA THR A 223 9.10 4.91 -24.00
C THR A 223 8.58 3.48 -23.94
N ARG A 224 7.44 3.23 -23.30
CA ARG A 224 6.92 1.86 -23.04
C ARG A 224 5.41 1.69 -23.30
N GLY A 225 4.68 2.75 -23.61
CA GLY A 225 3.22 2.72 -23.82
C GLY A 225 2.43 2.28 -22.56
N SER A 226 2.98 2.53 -21.36
CA SER A 226 2.43 2.06 -20.09
C SER A 226 2.63 3.05 -18.95
N GLY A 227 2.54 4.34 -19.25
CA GLY A 227 2.85 5.41 -18.31
C GLY A 227 2.06 5.36 -17.02
N PHE A 228 0.76 5.11 -17.09
CA PHE A 228 -0.08 5.00 -15.88
C PHE A 228 0.31 3.81 -15.00
N ASP A 229 0.70 2.69 -15.59
CA ASP A 229 1.12 1.51 -14.86
C ASP A 229 2.40 1.78 -14.06
N TYR A 230 3.40 2.36 -14.71
CA TYR A 230 4.69 2.65 -14.09
C TYR A 230 4.62 3.76 -13.04
N ALA A 231 3.90 4.84 -13.34
CA ALA A 231 3.82 5.98 -12.44
C ALA A 231 2.84 5.77 -11.27
N TYR A 232 1.77 5.03 -11.47
CA TYR A 232 0.67 4.99 -10.51
C TYR A 232 0.31 3.58 -10.04
N ARG A 233 -0.04 2.67 -10.98
CA ARG A 233 -0.66 1.40 -10.63
C ARG A 233 0.31 0.46 -9.91
N TYR A 234 1.51 0.27 -10.44
CA TYR A 234 2.51 -0.62 -9.81
C TYR A 234 2.98 -0.10 -8.44
N PRO A 235 3.40 1.17 -8.31
CA PRO A 235 3.74 1.72 -6.99
C PRO A 235 2.59 1.67 -5.99
N GLY A 236 1.36 1.92 -6.45
CA GLY A 236 0.17 1.86 -5.62
C GLY A 236 -0.11 0.44 -5.10
N MET A 237 -0.11 -0.55 -5.98
CA MET A 237 -0.33 -1.95 -5.59
C MET A 237 0.78 -2.48 -4.69
N ASN A 238 2.01 -2.04 -4.85
CA ASN A 238 3.10 -2.39 -3.92
C ASN A 238 2.78 -1.94 -2.49
N LYS A 239 2.26 -0.71 -2.31
CA LYS A 239 1.83 -0.23 -0.99
C LYS A 239 0.69 -1.07 -0.41
N VAL A 240 -0.28 -1.48 -1.26
CA VAL A 240 -1.37 -2.38 -0.85
C VAL A 240 -0.82 -3.73 -0.36
N LEU A 241 0.09 -4.34 -1.12
CA LEU A 241 0.69 -5.63 -0.76
C LEU A 241 1.54 -5.53 0.51
N GLN A 242 2.27 -4.42 0.69
CA GLN A 242 3.05 -4.15 1.90
C GLN A 242 2.13 -4.00 3.13
N ALA A 243 1.03 -3.25 3.00
CA ALA A 243 0.05 -3.09 4.08
C ALA A 243 -0.62 -4.42 4.45
N ALA A 244 -1.05 -5.19 3.45
CA ALA A 244 -1.64 -6.51 3.66
C ALA A 244 -0.66 -7.52 4.29
N GLY A 245 0.62 -7.45 3.92
CA GLY A 245 1.68 -8.29 4.46
C GLY A 245 2.00 -8.04 5.95
N ARG A 246 1.35 -7.05 6.58
CA ARG A 246 1.50 -6.79 8.02
C ARG A 246 0.75 -7.81 8.90
N VAL A 247 -0.29 -8.44 8.37
CA VAL A 247 -1.19 -9.30 9.14
C VAL A 247 -0.60 -10.68 9.40
N ILE A 248 0.01 -11.29 8.39
CA ILE A 248 0.58 -12.65 8.50
C ILE A 248 2.10 -12.57 8.40
N ARG A 249 2.80 -12.83 9.48
CA ARG A 249 4.26 -12.76 9.63
C ARG A 249 4.88 -14.10 10.00
N THR A 250 4.09 -14.95 10.65
CA THR A 250 4.49 -16.29 11.06
C THR A 250 3.47 -17.33 10.57
N PRO A 251 3.83 -18.61 10.49
CA PRO A 251 2.87 -19.68 10.13
C PRO A 251 1.72 -19.85 11.12
N ARG A 252 1.81 -19.24 12.30
CA ARG A 252 0.78 -19.34 13.36
C ARG A 252 -0.17 -18.15 13.35
N ASP A 253 0.19 -17.04 12.69
CA ASP A 253 -0.65 -15.86 12.63
C ASP A 253 -1.93 -16.18 11.87
N LYS A 254 -3.05 -15.67 12.37
CA LYS A 254 -4.35 -15.73 11.71
C LYS A 254 -4.93 -14.32 11.68
N GLY A 255 -5.42 -13.89 10.51
CA GLY A 255 -5.94 -12.54 10.41
C GLY A 255 -6.62 -12.21 9.08
N VAL A 256 -7.20 -11.03 9.00
CA VAL A 256 -8.03 -10.60 7.87
C VAL A 256 -7.44 -9.41 7.11
N VAL A 257 -7.61 -9.41 5.80
CA VAL A 257 -7.33 -8.28 4.91
C VAL A 257 -8.63 -7.92 4.19
N LEU A 258 -9.09 -6.69 4.38
CA LEU A 258 -10.27 -6.14 3.75
C LEU A 258 -9.86 -5.05 2.75
N LEU A 259 -10.01 -5.33 1.47
CA LEU A 259 -9.78 -4.38 0.39
C LEU A 259 -11.07 -3.63 0.08
N ILE A 260 -11.05 -2.30 0.09
CA ILE A 260 -12.25 -1.48 -0.12
C ILE A 260 -12.02 -0.53 -1.31
N ASP A 261 -12.34 -0.99 -2.50
CA ASP A 261 -12.41 -0.19 -3.73
C ASP A 261 -12.80 -1.07 -4.93
N SER A 262 -13.61 -0.55 -5.83
CA SER A 262 -14.05 -1.24 -7.05
C SER A 262 -12.91 -1.58 -8.03
N ARG A 263 -11.80 -0.85 -7.98
CA ARG A 263 -10.62 -1.12 -8.82
C ARG A 263 -9.98 -2.46 -8.51
N PHE A 264 -10.05 -2.95 -7.28
CA PHE A 264 -9.54 -4.27 -6.92
C PHE A 264 -10.28 -5.43 -7.62
N ALA A 265 -11.50 -5.19 -8.12
CA ALA A 265 -12.24 -6.15 -8.95
C ALA A 265 -11.82 -6.13 -10.42
N MET A 266 -11.16 -5.07 -10.89
CA MET A 266 -10.77 -4.91 -12.31
C MET A 266 -9.61 -5.85 -12.67
N PRO A 267 -9.61 -6.41 -13.90
CA PRO A 267 -8.57 -7.32 -14.36
C PRO A 267 -7.15 -6.76 -14.20
N ASP A 268 -6.96 -5.48 -14.48
CA ASP A 268 -5.66 -4.80 -14.40
C ASP A 268 -5.07 -4.74 -13.00
N TYR A 269 -5.90 -4.70 -11.97
CA TYR A 269 -5.46 -4.76 -10.58
C TYR A 269 -5.38 -6.21 -10.08
N ARG A 270 -6.30 -7.07 -10.53
CA ARG A 270 -6.31 -8.49 -10.17
C ARG A 270 -5.04 -9.22 -10.59
N ARG A 271 -4.53 -8.94 -11.78
CA ARG A 271 -3.27 -9.53 -12.28
C ARG A 271 -2.02 -9.16 -11.46
N LEU A 272 -2.10 -8.08 -10.65
CA LEU A 272 -1.00 -7.64 -9.78
C LEU A 272 -1.08 -8.27 -8.38
N MET A 273 -2.15 -8.97 -8.07
CA MET A 273 -2.28 -9.69 -6.81
C MET A 273 -1.41 -10.95 -6.82
N PRO A 274 -0.79 -11.30 -5.69
CA PRO A 274 0.06 -12.47 -5.62
C PRO A 274 -0.74 -13.76 -5.80
N PRO A 275 -0.16 -14.83 -6.36
CA PRO A 275 -0.87 -16.08 -6.62
C PRO A 275 -1.53 -16.71 -5.39
N HIS A 276 -0.96 -16.52 -4.20
CA HIS A 276 -1.54 -17.02 -2.95
C HIS A 276 -2.80 -16.28 -2.50
N TRP A 277 -3.20 -15.19 -3.18
CA TRP A 277 -4.48 -14.50 -2.97
C TRP A 277 -5.61 -15.04 -3.85
N SER A 278 -5.43 -16.22 -4.45
CA SER A 278 -6.47 -16.87 -5.30
C SER A 278 -7.80 -17.10 -4.57
N HIS A 279 -7.80 -17.15 -3.23
CA HIS A 279 -8.98 -17.31 -2.38
C HIS A 279 -9.67 -15.99 -2.00
N LEU A 280 -9.27 -14.84 -2.59
CA LEU A 280 -9.92 -13.54 -2.37
C LEU A 280 -11.41 -13.61 -2.71
N LYS A 281 -12.26 -13.32 -1.70
CA LYS A 281 -13.71 -13.32 -1.83
C LYS A 281 -14.23 -11.93 -2.17
N MET A 282 -15.02 -11.84 -3.25
CA MET A 282 -15.70 -10.59 -3.62
C MET A 282 -16.98 -10.44 -2.82
N ILE A 283 -17.14 -9.31 -2.18
CA ILE A 283 -18.24 -8.95 -1.29
C ILE A 283 -18.94 -7.70 -1.86
N TYR A 284 -20.26 -7.71 -1.86
CA TYR A 284 -21.07 -6.64 -2.41
C TYR A 284 -22.09 -6.07 -1.41
N ASP A 285 -22.19 -6.69 -0.24
CA ASP A 285 -23.02 -6.24 0.87
C ASP A 285 -22.39 -6.58 2.23
N THR A 286 -22.72 -5.80 3.26
CA THR A 286 -22.16 -5.93 4.61
C THR A 286 -22.61 -7.19 5.34
N GLU A 287 -23.82 -7.67 5.10
CA GLU A 287 -24.31 -8.93 5.69
C GLU A 287 -23.50 -10.13 5.21
N LYS A 288 -23.13 -10.15 3.93
CA LYS A 288 -22.24 -11.18 3.39
C LYS A 288 -20.84 -11.06 3.99
N LEU A 289 -20.32 -9.82 4.13
CA LEU A 289 -19.03 -9.60 4.79
C LEU A 289 -19.03 -10.17 6.20
N GLU A 290 -20.06 -9.87 6.99
CA GLU A 290 -20.22 -10.34 8.35
C GLU A 290 -20.20 -11.87 8.41
N ARG A 291 -21.05 -12.55 7.61
CA ARG A 291 -21.09 -14.02 7.56
C ARG A 291 -19.75 -14.66 7.19
N GLU A 292 -19.03 -14.07 6.23
CA GLU A 292 -17.73 -14.61 5.79
C GLU A 292 -16.62 -14.37 6.82
N LEU A 293 -16.66 -13.24 7.54
CA LEU A 293 -15.74 -12.96 8.65
C LEU A 293 -15.98 -13.90 9.83
N TRP A 294 -17.23 -14.10 10.24
CA TRP A 294 -17.58 -15.05 11.31
C TRP A 294 -17.10 -16.46 10.96
N ARG A 295 -17.41 -16.95 9.74
CA ARG A 295 -16.93 -18.25 9.30
C ARG A 295 -15.41 -18.36 9.37
N PHE A 296 -14.68 -17.35 8.93
CA PHE A 296 -13.22 -17.36 8.96
C PHE A 296 -12.66 -17.45 10.39
N TRP A 297 -13.28 -16.77 11.33
CA TRP A 297 -12.78 -16.78 12.70
C TRP A 297 -13.17 -18.04 13.51
N GLU A 298 -14.26 -18.71 13.15
CA GLU A 298 -14.72 -19.95 13.76
C GLU A 298 -13.95 -21.20 13.29
N GLU A 299 -13.46 -21.19 12.06
CA GLU A 299 -12.56 -22.22 11.50
C GLU A 299 -11.16 -22.15 12.11
#